data_67e61bf3b205b191c47e71b20993db67
#
_entry.id   67e61bf3b205b191c47e71b20993db67
#
_cell.length_a   1.000
_cell.length_b   1.000
_cell.length_c   1.000
_cell.angle_alpha   90.00
_cell.angle_beta   90.00
_cell.angle_gamma   90.00
#
_symmetry.space_group_name_H-M   'P 1'
#
loop_
_entity.id
_entity.type
_entity.pdbx_description
1 polymer ?
#
loop_
_entity_poly.entity_id
_entity_poly.type
_entity_poly.pdbx_seq_one_letter_code
_entity_poly.pdbx_strand_id
1 'polypeptide(L)'
;TYYFMNMHKAISNLGGAEYKTDNMIVVVKKEDSAQSILDTENYIFGVQTAADRTNNEKMLTKLTTLIGQEPNVKEFTTIQEEAQALLDGRIEAAIYNEAFNSLIADDIEGYEDQIRILYQYGIDTKLEKVDQSVTEPFNVYISGIDVYGPISTNSRSDVNIIATVNPKTRQVLLTTTPRDYYVLLPGVSGNQRDKLTHAGIYGVDVSMATLEQLYNTDINYYARVNFTSLIEIVDTLGGIDVNSEYAFEAQGYSFQKGVNHLNGKQALAFSRERHSFASGDNQRGKNQEAVITAIINKMLDPSMLTKAMDIVKELDDCVETNVSMDQLSKLIQMQLNSGGSWSILTDNAIGTGDSNTCYSSGSQMLYVMNPNEVSVSSISSKINRILGGEKITQ
;
A
#
# COMPACT_ATOMS: atom_id res chain seq x y z
N THR A 1 8.92 -30.97 -4.59
CA THR A 1 8.03 -30.53 -5.69
C THR A 1 7.30 -29.24 -5.34
N TYR A 2 8.07 -28.27 -4.90
CA TYR A 2 7.62 -26.97 -4.40
C TYR A 2 7.43 -25.92 -5.54
N TYR A 3 7.63 -26.31 -6.79
CA TYR A 3 7.75 -25.39 -7.94
C TYR A 3 6.51 -25.26 -8.81
N PHE A 4 5.36 -25.83 -8.45
CA PHE A 4 4.22 -25.87 -9.35
C PHE A 4 3.03 -24.95 -9.00
N MET A 5 3.09 -24.12 -7.96
CA MET A 5 1.96 -23.26 -7.58
C MET A 5 2.16 -21.76 -7.79
N ASN A 6 3.30 -21.33 -8.27
CA ASN A 6 3.56 -19.93 -8.61
C ASN A 6 3.61 -19.66 -10.13
N MET A 7 2.90 -20.45 -10.94
CA MET A 7 2.65 -20.12 -12.34
C MET A 7 1.35 -19.34 -12.53
N HIS A 8 1.05 -18.40 -11.66
CA HIS A 8 0.21 -17.28 -12.05
C HIS A 8 1.13 -16.16 -12.50
N LYS A 9 1.35 -16.19 -13.82
CA LYS A 9 1.74 -15.10 -14.69
C LYS A 9 2.58 -14.00 -14.01
N ALA A 10 3.86 -13.94 -14.35
CA ALA A 10 4.50 -12.66 -14.59
C ALA A 10 3.68 -11.92 -15.67
N ILE A 11 2.54 -11.39 -15.31
CA ILE A 11 1.90 -10.31 -16.03
C ILE A 11 2.78 -9.13 -15.69
N SER A 12 3.34 -8.48 -16.69
CA SER A 12 3.96 -7.18 -16.60
C SER A 12 3.19 -6.37 -15.55
N ASN A 13 3.87 -5.94 -14.48
CA ASN A 13 3.26 -5.16 -13.41
C ASN A 13 2.84 -3.76 -13.93
N LEU A 14 3.31 -3.41 -15.12
CA LEU A 14 2.91 -2.28 -15.95
C LEU A 14 1.95 -2.78 -17.03
N GLY A 15 0.67 -2.59 -16.85
CA GLY A 15 -0.29 -2.92 -17.89
C GLY A 15 -1.60 -3.51 -17.44
N GLY A 16 -1.90 -3.33 -16.19
CA GLY A 16 -3.19 -3.63 -15.61
C GLY A 16 -3.28 -5.02 -15.00
N ALA A 17 -3.09 -5.08 -13.71
CA ALA A 17 -3.59 -6.20 -12.94
C ALA A 17 -5.09 -6.32 -13.23
N GLU A 18 -5.48 -7.39 -13.94
CA GLU A 18 -6.90 -7.70 -14.15
C GLU A 18 -7.51 -8.31 -12.89
N TYR A 19 -6.67 -8.72 -11.93
CA TYR A 19 -7.05 -9.41 -10.70
C TYR A 19 -6.19 -8.95 -9.54
N LYS A 20 -6.79 -8.83 -8.35
CA LYS A 20 -6.08 -8.85 -7.06
C LYS A 20 -6.14 -10.25 -6.48
N THR A 21 -5.11 -10.65 -5.77
CA THR A 21 -5.05 -11.95 -5.10
C THR A 21 -4.94 -11.76 -3.59
N ASP A 22 -5.96 -12.23 -2.86
CA ASP A 22 -5.90 -12.37 -1.41
C ASP A 22 -5.21 -13.70 -1.06
N ASN A 23 -4.08 -13.62 -0.40
CA ASN A 23 -3.24 -14.78 -0.13
C ASN A 23 -3.60 -15.36 1.24
N MET A 24 -4.47 -16.37 1.25
CA MET A 24 -4.85 -17.09 2.47
C MET A 24 -3.78 -18.11 2.83
N ILE A 25 -3.39 -18.16 4.09
CA ILE A 25 -2.37 -19.08 4.59
C ILE A 25 -2.92 -19.95 5.74
N VAL A 26 -2.40 -21.18 5.82
CA VAL A 26 -2.46 -22.02 7.02
C VAL A 26 -1.06 -22.02 7.60
N VAL A 27 -0.91 -21.55 8.81
CA VAL A 27 0.34 -21.55 9.54
C VAL A 27 0.30 -22.53 10.71
N VAL A 28 1.46 -23.13 10.99
CA VAL A 28 1.71 -23.98 12.16
C VAL A 28 2.96 -23.47 12.87
N LYS A 29 3.21 -23.92 14.10
CA LYS A 29 4.49 -23.63 14.76
C LYS A 29 5.65 -24.12 13.92
N LYS A 30 6.80 -23.48 14.04
CA LYS A 30 8.00 -23.80 13.25
C LYS A 30 8.45 -25.24 13.41
N GLU A 31 8.36 -25.77 14.64
CA GLU A 31 8.73 -27.13 15.01
C GLU A 31 7.60 -28.17 14.83
N ASP A 32 6.44 -27.76 14.31
CA ASP A 32 5.31 -28.69 14.07
C ASP A 32 5.72 -29.83 13.12
N SER A 33 5.20 -31.03 13.36
CA SER A 33 5.57 -32.24 12.61
C SER A 33 4.90 -32.38 11.25
N ALA A 34 3.76 -31.70 11.01
CA ALA A 34 3.04 -31.79 9.74
C ALA A 34 3.90 -31.32 8.57
N GLN A 35 3.96 -32.06 7.50
CA GLN A 35 4.69 -31.73 6.28
C GLN A 35 3.77 -31.21 5.17
N SER A 36 2.49 -31.48 5.28
CA SER A 36 1.45 -31.10 4.33
C SER A 36 0.12 -30.86 5.04
N ILE A 37 -0.83 -30.27 4.34
CA ILE A 37 -2.19 -30.08 4.87
C ILE A 37 -2.89 -31.41 5.13
N LEU A 38 -2.49 -32.50 4.47
CA LEU A 38 -3.07 -33.84 4.67
C LEU A 38 -2.68 -34.43 6.04
N ASP A 39 -1.64 -33.93 6.68
CA ASP A 39 -1.19 -34.37 8.00
C ASP A 39 -2.00 -33.71 9.13
N THR A 40 -2.93 -32.81 8.79
CA THR A 40 -3.66 -31.97 9.74
C THR A 40 -5.10 -32.43 10.00
N GLU A 41 -5.46 -33.66 9.64
CA GLU A 41 -6.82 -34.19 9.75
C GLU A 41 -7.43 -34.04 11.17
N ASN A 42 -6.61 -34.13 12.21
CA ASN A 42 -7.03 -34.04 13.60
C ASN A 42 -6.68 -32.70 14.26
N TYR A 43 -6.19 -31.69 13.50
CA TYR A 43 -5.79 -30.39 14.04
C TYR A 43 -7.01 -29.54 14.37
N ILE A 44 -6.88 -28.72 15.40
CA ILE A 44 -7.78 -27.61 15.68
C ILE A 44 -7.24 -26.38 14.93
N PHE A 45 -8.02 -25.88 14.00
CA PHE A 45 -7.71 -24.69 13.24
C PHE A 45 -8.31 -23.44 13.89
N GLY A 46 -7.48 -22.45 14.20
CA GLY A 46 -7.95 -21.13 14.59
C GLY A 46 -8.47 -20.35 13.39
N VAL A 47 -9.49 -19.54 13.61
CA VAL A 47 -10.03 -18.59 12.63
C VAL A 47 -10.58 -17.37 13.37
N GLN A 48 -10.17 -16.17 12.98
CA GLN A 48 -10.78 -14.94 13.48
C GLN A 48 -12.16 -14.71 12.88
N THR A 49 -13.07 -14.10 13.67
CA THR A 49 -14.45 -13.78 13.23
C THR A 49 -14.68 -12.29 13.00
N ALA A 50 -13.77 -11.42 13.46
CA ALA A 50 -13.92 -9.96 13.38
C ALA A 50 -13.80 -9.42 11.95
N ALA A 51 -12.85 -9.95 11.18
CA ALA A 51 -12.54 -9.45 9.84
C ALA A 51 -12.30 -10.59 8.86
N ASP A 52 -12.37 -10.29 7.56
CA ASP A 52 -12.05 -11.19 6.44
C ASP A 52 -12.82 -12.51 6.41
N ARG A 53 -14.04 -12.52 6.94
CA ARG A 53 -14.86 -13.71 7.10
C ARG A 53 -15.08 -14.49 5.81
N THR A 54 -15.36 -13.79 4.71
CA THR A 54 -15.62 -14.43 3.41
C THR A 54 -14.42 -15.21 2.89
N ASN A 55 -13.21 -14.68 3.03
CA ASN A 55 -12.00 -15.37 2.61
C ASN A 55 -11.68 -16.55 3.54
N ASN A 56 -11.91 -16.40 4.84
CA ASN A 56 -11.78 -17.50 5.80
C ASN A 56 -12.72 -18.66 5.45
N GLU A 57 -13.99 -18.39 5.11
CA GLU A 57 -14.98 -19.41 4.69
C GLU A 57 -14.55 -20.11 3.40
N LYS A 58 -14.01 -19.36 2.41
CA LYS A 58 -13.48 -19.95 1.17
C LYS A 58 -12.29 -20.87 1.45
N MET A 59 -11.39 -20.46 2.36
CA MET A 59 -10.26 -21.29 2.76
C MET A 59 -10.71 -22.57 3.46
N LEU A 60 -11.66 -22.48 4.39
CA LEU A 60 -12.23 -23.66 5.06
C LEU A 60 -12.88 -24.63 4.07
N THR A 61 -13.63 -24.13 3.10
CA THR A 61 -14.20 -24.94 2.02
C THR A 61 -13.12 -25.65 1.21
N LYS A 62 -12.01 -24.94 0.93
CA LYS A 62 -10.86 -25.52 0.23
C LYS A 62 -10.19 -26.62 1.05
N LEU A 63 -10.02 -26.40 2.35
CA LEU A 63 -9.45 -27.39 3.27
C LEU A 63 -10.34 -28.63 3.40
N THR A 64 -11.66 -28.46 3.50
CA THR A 64 -12.62 -29.58 3.50
C THR A 64 -12.44 -30.48 2.29
N THR A 65 -12.23 -29.88 1.10
CA THR A 65 -12.00 -30.65 -0.13
C THR A 65 -10.65 -31.40 -0.11
N LEU A 66 -9.61 -30.79 0.47
CA LEU A 66 -8.27 -31.37 0.48
C LEU A 66 -8.12 -32.46 1.54
N ILE A 67 -8.64 -32.24 2.73
CA ILE A 67 -8.53 -33.15 3.88
C ILE A 67 -9.56 -34.28 3.76
N GLY A 68 -10.68 -34.04 3.06
CA GLY A 68 -11.76 -35.00 2.87
C GLY A 68 -12.81 -34.99 3.98
N GLN A 69 -12.67 -34.08 4.95
CA GLN A 69 -13.64 -33.82 6.04
C GLN A 69 -13.62 -32.36 6.44
N GLU A 70 -14.66 -31.92 7.16
CA GLU A 70 -14.71 -30.56 7.69
C GLU A 70 -13.61 -30.36 8.75
N PRO A 71 -12.80 -29.29 8.65
CA PRO A 71 -11.81 -28.95 9.66
C PRO A 71 -12.46 -28.70 11.04
N ASN A 72 -11.79 -29.12 12.11
CA ASN A 72 -12.20 -28.76 13.47
C ASN A 72 -11.78 -27.33 13.75
N VAL A 73 -12.72 -26.39 13.82
CA VAL A 73 -12.47 -24.94 13.89
C VAL A 73 -12.71 -24.42 15.29
N LYS A 74 -11.81 -23.57 15.78
CA LYS A 74 -11.95 -22.75 16.97
C LYS A 74 -11.95 -21.28 16.57
N GLU A 75 -13.03 -20.57 16.89
CA GLU A 75 -13.20 -19.16 16.57
C GLU A 75 -12.52 -18.26 17.62
N PHE A 76 -11.93 -17.16 17.15
CA PHE A 76 -11.34 -16.09 17.94
C PHE A 76 -11.91 -14.74 17.53
N THR A 77 -11.99 -13.79 18.46
CA THR A 77 -12.53 -12.47 18.18
C THR A 77 -11.55 -11.58 17.42
N THR A 78 -10.24 -11.84 17.56
CA THR A 78 -9.19 -11.05 16.89
C THR A 78 -8.11 -11.96 16.31
N ILE A 79 -7.37 -11.42 15.32
CA ILE A 79 -6.22 -12.12 14.73
C ILE A 79 -5.09 -12.29 15.77
N GLN A 80 -4.93 -11.34 16.70
CA GLN A 80 -3.92 -11.41 17.75
C GLN A 80 -4.21 -12.55 18.73
N GLU A 81 -5.49 -12.73 19.13
CA GLU A 81 -5.90 -13.85 19.99
C GLU A 81 -5.69 -15.20 19.32
N GLU A 82 -5.97 -15.29 18.01
CA GLU A 82 -5.73 -16.49 17.21
C GLU A 82 -4.23 -16.81 17.12
N ALA A 83 -3.39 -15.83 16.79
CA ALA A 83 -1.95 -15.98 16.72
C ALA A 83 -1.34 -16.40 18.07
N GLN A 84 -1.76 -15.77 19.15
CA GLN A 84 -1.30 -16.13 20.50
C GLN A 84 -1.77 -17.55 20.89
N ALA A 85 -2.97 -17.95 20.48
CA ALA A 85 -3.47 -19.31 20.74
C ALA A 85 -2.65 -20.39 20.02
N LEU A 86 -2.13 -20.08 18.83
CA LEU A 86 -1.21 -20.97 18.12
C LEU A 86 0.12 -21.12 18.87
N LEU A 87 0.72 -20.01 19.30
CA LEU A 87 1.99 -20.03 20.03
C LEU A 87 1.84 -20.76 21.39
N ASP A 88 0.74 -20.55 22.08
CA ASP A 88 0.42 -21.22 23.36
C ASP A 88 0.08 -22.73 23.20
N GLY A 89 -0.13 -23.21 21.97
CA GLY A 89 -0.53 -24.59 21.71
C GLY A 89 -1.99 -24.88 22.06
N ARG A 90 -2.85 -23.87 22.08
CA ARG A 90 -4.31 -24.03 22.27
C ARG A 90 -5.03 -24.40 20.97
N ILE A 91 -4.34 -24.26 19.85
CA ILE A 91 -4.67 -24.71 18.50
C ILE A 91 -3.39 -25.21 17.85
N GLU A 92 -3.50 -26.10 16.86
CA GLU A 92 -2.35 -26.64 16.13
C GLU A 92 -2.07 -25.85 14.84
N ALA A 93 -3.09 -25.21 14.24
CA ALA A 93 -2.94 -24.42 13.04
C ALA A 93 -3.79 -23.14 13.11
N ALA A 94 -3.37 -22.09 12.41
CA ALA A 94 -4.15 -20.84 12.25
C ALA A 94 -4.40 -20.54 10.78
N ILE A 95 -5.57 -19.99 10.45
CA ILE A 95 -6.01 -19.67 9.08
C ILE A 95 -6.29 -18.18 8.99
N TYR A 96 -5.56 -17.46 8.16
CA TYR A 96 -5.78 -16.04 7.92
C TYR A 96 -5.17 -15.55 6.61
N ASN A 97 -5.55 -14.36 6.16
CA ASN A 97 -4.91 -13.66 5.06
C ASN A 97 -3.51 -13.19 5.49
N GLU A 98 -2.48 -13.55 4.73
CA GLU A 98 -1.07 -13.20 5.01
C GLU A 98 -0.86 -11.71 5.29
N ALA A 99 -1.69 -10.84 4.70
CA ALA A 99 -1.65 -9.40 4.94
C ALA A 99 -1.87 -8.99 6.42
N PHE A 100 -2.46 -9.87 7.24
CA PHE A 100 -2.63 -9.64 8.68
C PHE A 100 -1.35 -9.85 9.49
N ASN A 101 -0.29 -10.44 8.92
CA ASN A 101 0.99 -10.61 9.62
C ASN A 101 1.51 -9.31 10.22
N SER A 102 1.32 -8.19 9.52
CA SER A 102 1.73 -6.87 10.01
C SER A 102 0.98 -6.41 11.27
N LEU A 103 -0.29 -6.81 11.45
CA LEU A 103 -1.05 -6.52 12.67
C LEU A 103 -0.63 -7.43 13.82
N ILE A 104 -0.33 -8.69 13.52
CA ILE A 104 0.16 -9.66 14.53
C ILE A 104 1.53 -9.21 15.05
N ALA A 105 2.41 -8.78 14.17
CA ALA A 105 3.77 -8.35 14.51
C ALA A 105 3.81 -7.10 15.41
N ASP A 106 2.78 -6.25 15.36
CA ASP A 106 2.67 -5.10 16.27
C ASP A 106 2.52 -5.52 17.74
N ASP A 107 1.91 -6.69 18.01
CA ASP A 107 1.66 -7.18 19.37
C ASP A 107 2.56 -8.35 19.78
N ILE A 108 3.03 -9.14 18.82
CA ILE A 108 3.83 -10.34 19.05
C ILE A 108 5.14 -10.23 18.27
N GLU A 109 6.16 -9.68 18.93
CA GLU A 109 7.50 -9.53 18.35
C GLU A 109 8.08 -10.89 17.92
N GLY A 110 8.58 -10.95 16.68
CA GLY A 110 9.19 -12.17 16.13
C GLY A 110 8.19 -13.30 15.88
N TYR A 111 6.90 -13.01 15.71
CA TYR A 111 5.88 -14.02 15.41
C TYR A 111 6.23 -14.85 14.19
N GLU A 112 6.61 -14.19 13.08
CA GLU A 112 6.93 -14.87 11.81
C GLU A 112 8.12 -15.84 11.92
N ASP A 113 9.05 -15.61 12.84
CA ASP A 113 10.17 -16.50 13.11
C ASP A 113 9.77 -17.77 13.86
N GLN A 114 8.60 -17.77 14.52
CA GLN A 114 8.10 -18.86 15.35
C GLN A 114 7.12 -19.78 14.61
N ILE A 115 6.71 -19.38 13.41
CA ILE A 115 5.75 -20.12 12.58
C ILE A 115 6.34 -20.53 11.24
N ARG A 116 5.63 -21.37 10.53
CA ARG A 116 5.86 -21.64 9.11
C ARG A 116 4.53 -21.82 8.38
N ILE A 117 4.49 -21.43 7.12
CA ILE A 117 3.34 -21.65 6.24
C ILE A 117 3.33 -23.13 5.84
N LEU A 118 2.22 -23.80 6.15
CA LEU A 118 1.98 -25.20 5.78
C LEU A 118 1.24 -25.32 4.45
N TYR A 119 0.28 -24.40 4.22
CA TYR A 119 -0.51 -24.36 3.00
C TYR A 119 -0.85 -22.91 2.64
N GLN A 120 -1.00 -22.68 1.34
CA GLN A 120 -1.27 -21.35 0.80
C GLN A 120 -2.33 -21.46 -0.32
N TYR A 121 -3.30 -20.54 -0.32
CA TYR A 121 -4.37 -20.48 -1.29
C TYR A 121 -4.65 -19.04 -1.69
N GLY A 122 -4.37 -18.71 -2.96
CA GLY A 122 -4.69 -17.41 -3.54
C GLY A 122 -6.16 -17.34 -3.94
N ILE A 123 -6.85 -16.28 -3.53
CA ILE A 123 -8.23 -15.98 -3.91
C ILE A 123 -8.19 -14.78 -4.84
N ASP A 124 -8.44 -15.02 -6.14
CA ASP A 124 -8.42 -13.97 -7.16
C ASP A 124 -9.76 -13.24 -7.21
N THR A 125 -9.70 -11.92 -7.22
CA THR A 125 -10.85 -11.04 -7.46
C THR A 125 -10.56 -10.17 -8.67
N LYS A 126 -11.47 -10.18 -9.66
CA LYS A 126 -11.32 -9.36 -10.87
C LYS A 126 -11.45 -7.88 -10.52
N LEU A 127 -10.50 -7.09 -11.01
CA LEU A 127 -10.53 -5.63 -10.91
C LEU A 127 -11.25 -5.04 -12.12
N GLU A 128 -11.94 -3.92 -11.91
CA GLU A 128 -12.57 -3.19 -13.01
C GLU A 128 -11.49 -2.47 -13.84
N LYS A 129 -11.66 -2.51 -15.17
CA LYS A 129 -10.78 -1.76 -16.08
C LYS A 129 -11.12 -0.28 -16.03
N VAL A 130 -10.09 0.55 -15.98
CA VAL A 130 -10.24 2.00 -16.04
C VAL A 130 -10.17 2.45 -17.50
N ASP A 131 -11.26 3.06 -17.98
CA ASP A 131 -11.36 3.65 -19.32
C ASP A 131 -11.20 5.18 -19.25
N GLN A 132 -10.13 5.65 -18.61
CA GLN A 132 -9.78 7.05 -18.49
C GLN A 132 -8.61 7.39 -19.41
N SER A 133 -8.72 8.53 -20.10
CA SER A 133 -7.62 9.05 -20.91
C SER A 133 -6.59 9.78 -20.05
N VAL A 134 -5.33 9.41 -20.17
CA VAL A 134 -4.21 10.10 -19.50
C VAL A 134 -3.91 11.49 -20.08
N THR A 135 -4.57 11.90 -21.17
CA THR A 135 -4.49 13.25 -21.74
C THR A 135 -5.54 14.21 -21.16
N GLU A 136 -6.54 13.68 -20.47
CA GLU A 136 -7.50 14.42 -19.65
C GLU A 136 -7.03 14.43 -18.19
N PRO A 137 -7.55 15.32 -17.33
CA PRO A 137 -7.22 15.32 -15.90
C PRO A 137 -7.60 13.99 -15.23
N PHE A 138 -6.73 13.49 -14.33
CA PHE A 138 -6.94 12.22 -13.62
C PHE A 138 -6.26 12.23 -12.24
N ASN A 139 -6.69 11.30 -11.38
CA ASN A 139 -6.06 11.01 -10.11
C ASN A 139 -5.28 9.70 -10.15
N VAL A 140 -4.11 9.68 -9.52
CA VAL A 140 -3.32 8.48 -9.25
C VAL A 140 -3.15 8.33 -7.73
N TYR A 141 -3.55 7.20 -7.19
CA TYR A 141 -3.24 6.84 -5.81
C TYR A 141 -1.85 6.22 -5.73
N ILE A 142 -0.95 6.82 -4.96
CA ILE A 142 0.39 6.31 -4.70
C ILE A 142 0.39 5.68 -3.31
N SER A 143 0.57 4.36 -3.28
CA SER A 143 0.62 3.55 -2.06
C SER A 143 2.03 3.07 -1.79
N GLY A 144 2.56 3.42 -0.63
CA GLY A 144 3.83 2.89 -0.14
C GLY A 144 3.58 1.85 0.94
N ILE A 145 4.10 0.64 0.77
CA ILE A 145 4.03 -0.43 1.75
C ILE A 145 5.37 -0.64 2.44
N ASP A 146 5.33 -0.78 3.77
CA ASP A 146 6.53 -0.86 4.63
C ASP A 146 7.08 -2.31 4.70
N VAL A 147 7.40 -2.88 3.54
CA VAL A 147 7.96 -4.23 3.42
C VAL A 147 9.09 -4.29 2.39
N TYR A 148 9.97 -5.28 2.54
CA TYR A 148 10.93 -5.67 1.51
C TYR A 148 10.41 -6.89 0.75
N GLY A 149 10.87 -7.07 -0.49
CA GLY A 149 10.55 -8.23 -1.32
C GLY A 149 9.50 -7.95 -2.40
N PRO A 150 8.72 -8.97 -2.83
CA PRO A 150 7.78 -8.82 -3.93
C PRO A 150 6.68 -7.81 -3.65
N ILE A 151 6.42 -6.91 -4.60
CA ILE A 151 5.38 -5.87 -4.50
C ILE A 151 3.95 -6.45 -4.49
N SER A 152 3.77 -7.67 -4.95
CA SER A 152 2.45 -8.34 -5.04
C SER A 152 1.84 -8.71 -3.69
N THR A 153 2.61 -8.69 -2.61
CA THR A 153 2.10 -9.00 -1.26
C THR A 153 1.24 -7.85 -0.74
N ASN A 154 -0.02 -8.13 -0.41
CA ASN A 154 -0.86 -7.15 0.28
C ASN A 154 -0.31 -6.88 1.67
N SER A 155 -0.33 -5.61 2.07
CA SER A 155 0.10 -5.16 3.39
C SER A 155 -0.53 -3.83 3.71
N ARG A 156 -0.31 -3.34 4.94
CA ARG A 156 -0.68 -1.97 5.31
C ARG A 156 -0.05 -0.96 4.34
N SER A 157 -0.82 0.07 3.99
CA SER A 157 -0.33 1.20 3.21
C SER A 157 0.11 2.32 4.16
N ASP A 158 1.41 2.47 4.32
CA ASP A 158 1.99 3.49 5.21
C ASP A 158 2.17 4.84 4.53
N VAL A 159 2.16 4.86 3.19
CA VAL A 159 2.14 6.06 2.36
C VAL A 159 0.85 6.10 1.58
N ASN A 160 0.08 7.17 1.74
CA ASN A 160 -1.19 7.39 1.06
C ASN A 160 -1.19 8.77 0.43
N ILE A 161 -0.82 8.86 -0.84
CA ILE A 161 -0.74 10.10 -1.60
C ILE A 161 -1.66 10.02 -2.81
N ILE A 162 -2.46 11.06 -3.05
CA ILE A 162 -3.18 11.26 -4.31
C ILE A 162 -2.37 12.26 -5.14
N ALA A 163 -1.95 11.85 -6.33
CA ALA A 163 -1.42 12.76 -7.34
C ALA A 163 -2.57 13.14 -8.29
N THR A 164 -3.08 14.35 -8.17
CA THR A 164 -4.06 14.93 -9.08
C THR A 164 -3.32 15.59 -10.24
N VAL A 165 -3.45 15.03 -11.42
CA VAL A 165 -2.69 15.42 -12.62
C VAL A 165 -3.60 16.08 -13.63
N ASN A 166 -3.25 17.30 -14.06
CA ASN A 166 -3.88 17.95 -15.20
C ASN A 166 -2.85 18.17 -16.31
N PRO A 167 -2.84 17.32 -17.34
CA PRO A 167 -1.86 17.41 -18.44
C PRO A 167 -2.01 18.67 -19.27
N LYS A 168 -3.21 19.22 -19.36
CA LYS A 168 -3.49 20.43 -20.16
C LYS A 168 -2.90 21.69 -19.53
N THR A 169 -2.99 21.81 -18.21
CA THR A 169 -2.43 22.93 -17.43
C THR A 169 -1.01 22.67 -16.95
N ARG A 170 -0.49 21.44 -17.13
CA ARG A 170 0.79 20.95 -16.61
C ARG A 170 0.92 21.20 -15.11
N GLN A 171 -0.09 20.77 -14.38
CA GLN A 171 -0.11 20.89 -12.94
C GLN A 171 -0.32 19.54 -12.28
N VAL A 172 0.40 19.28 -11.19
CA VAL A 172 0.24 18.16 -10.30
C VAL A 172 0.01 18.70 -8.89
N LEU A 173 -1.01 18.19 -8.21
CA LEU A 173 -1.19 18.37 -6.77
C LEU A 173 -0.93 17.03 -6.10
N LEU A 174 0.05 16.97 -5.21
CA LEU A 174 0.29 15.83 -4.34
C LEU A 174 -0.41 16.07 -3.00
N THR A 175 -1.31 15.18 -2.65
CA THR A 175 -2.07 15.25 -1.39
C THR A 175 -1.72 14.05 -0.53
N THR A 176 -1.07 14.28 0.62
CA THR A 176 -0.81 13.23 1.60
C THR A 176 -1.93 13.12 2.60
N THR A 177 -2.40 11.89 2.83
CA THR A 177 -3.37 11.56 3.87
C THR A 177 -2.70 10.73 4.96
N PRO A 178 -2.78 11.13 6.25
CA PRO A 178 -2.17 10.39 7.35
C PRO A 178 -2.65 8.94 7.39
N ARG A 179 -1.72 8.01 7.56
CA ARG A 179 -2.01 6.57 7.59
C ARG A 179 -2.97 6.16 8.71
N ASP A 180 -2.99 6.92 9.80
CA ASP A 180 -3.81 6.66 10.97
C ASP A 180 -5.20 7.32 10.92
N TYR A 181 -5.59 7.93 9.79
CA TYR A 181 -6.94 8.50 9.62
C TYR A 181 -8.01 7.46 9.94
N TYR A 182 -8.95 7.85 10.83
CA TYR A 182 -10.02 6.98 11.33
C TYR A 182 -11.25 7.12 10.44
N VAL A 183 -11.38 6.20 9.49
CA VAL A 183 -12.30 6.27 8.36
C VAL A 183 -13.11 4.97 8.19
N LEU A 184 -14.17 5.01 7.41
CA LEU A 184 -14.85 3.80 6.94
C LEU A 184 -14.07 3.18 5.79
N LEU A 185 -14.01 1.85 5.74
CA LEU A 185 -13.47 1.09 4.62
C LEU A 185 -14.64 0.57 3.77
N PRO A 186 -14.96 1.21 2.63
CA PRO A 186 -16.11 0.84 1.80
C PRO A 186 -16.05 -0.62 1.35
N GLY A 187 -17.19 -1.31 1.48
CA GLY A 187 -17.30 -2.73 1.13
C GLY A 187 -16.66 -3.71 2.11
N VAL A 188 -15.97 -3.21 3.16
CA VAL A 188 -15.23 -4.03 4.14
C VAL A 188 -15.77 -3.85 5.55
N SER A 189 -15.69 -2.63 6.10
CA SER A 189 -15.89 -2.40 7.53
C SER A 189 -17.34 -2.08 7.94
N GLY A 190 -18.27 -2.04 7.01
CA GLY A 190 -19.65 -1.66 7.27
C GLY A 190 -19.75 -0.27 7.90
N ASN A 191 -20.33 -0.19 9.09
CA ASN A 191 -20.46 1.07 9.84
C ASN A 191 -19.33 1.28 10.87
N GLN A 192 -18.39 0.34 11.00
CA GLN A 192 -17.25 0.46 11.90
C GLN A 192 -16.09 1.15 11.17
N ARG A 193 -15.43 2.07 11.88
CA ARG A 193 -14.24 2.73 11.32
C ARG A 193 -12.98 1.90 11.55
N ASP A 194 -11.98 2.22 10.75
CA ASP A 194 -10.66 1.63 10.82
C ASP A 194 -9.60 2.68 10.49
N LYS A 195 -8.33 2.33 10.60
CA LYS A 195 -7.25 3.18 10.09
C LYS A 195 -7.14 3.07 8.57
N LEU A 196 -6.86 4.17 7.91
CA LEU A 196 -6.59 4.17 6.45
C LEU A 196 -5.50 3.17 6.05
N THR A 197 -4.44 3.04 6.86
CA THR A 197 -3.35 2.08 6.59
C THR A 197 -3.85 0.64 6.51
N HIS A 198 -4.89 0.27 7.28
CA HIS A 198 -5.46 -1.07 7.28
C HIS A 198 -6.25 -1.38 6.00
N ALA A 199 -6.71 -0.36 5.25
CA ALA A 199 -7.35 -0.57 3.95
C ALA A 199 -6.46 -1.36 2.99
N GLY A 200 -5.13 -1.16 3.04
CA GLY A 200 -4.16 -1.89 2.23
C GLY A 200 -4.12 -3.41 2.47
N ILE A 201 -4.54 -3.87 3.65
CA ILE A 201 -4.66 -5.30 3.97
C ILE A 201 -5.68 -5.98 3.07
N TYR A 202 -6.76 -5.26 2.73
CA TYR A 202 -7.87 -5.73 1.90
C TYR A 202 -7.67 -5.47 0.40
N GLY A 203 -6.60 -4.77 0.03
CA GLY A 203 -6.22 -4.48 -1.35
C GLY A 203 -6.18 -3.00 -1.68
N VAL A 204 -5.51 -2.68 -2.77
CA VAL A 204 -5.34 -1.30 -3.25
C VAL A 204 -6.68 -0.65 -3.63
N ASP A 205 -7.63 -1.43 -4.14
CA ASP A 205 -8.97 -0.99 -4.47
C ASP A 205 -9.75 -0.50 -3.25
N VAL A 206 -9.59 -1.13 -2.09
CA VAL A 206 -10.20 -0.68 -0.83
C VAL A 206 -9.56 0.62 -0.35
N SER A 207 -8.24 0.77 -0.47
CA SER A 207 -7.56 2.03 -0.18
C SER A 207 -8.03 3.16 -1.09
N MET A 208 -8.16 2.90 -2.40
CA MET A 208 -8.70 3.88 -3.36
C MET A 208 -10.12 4.28 -3.00
N ALA A 209 -11.04 3.31 -2.83
CA ALA A 209 -12.44 3.57 -2.46
C ALA A 209 -12.57 4.36 -1.14
N THR A 210 -11.67 4.12 -0.18
CA THR A 210 -11.64 4.86 1.08
C THR A 210 -11.29 6.34 0.84
N LEU A 211 -10.29 6.62 0.02
CA LEU A 211 -9.89 7.99 -0.32
C LEU A 211 -10.90 8.69 -1.23
N GLU A 212 -11.52 7.96 -2.16
CA GLU A 212 -12.62 8.46 -3.00
C GLU A 212 -13.79 8.94 -2.15
N GLN A 213 -14.20 8.13 -1.18
CA GLN A 213 -15.25 8.52 -0.23
C GLN A 213 -14.84 9.71 0.64
N LEU A 214 -13.58 9.74 1.12
CA LEU A 214 -13.08 10.81 1.99
C LEU A 214 -13.07 12.16 1.28
N TYR A 215 -12.60 12.21 0.03
CA TYR A 215 -12.44 13.46 -0.72
C TYR A 215 -13.53 13.73 -1.75
N ASN A 216 -14.52 12.86 -1.86
CA ASN A 216 -15.60 12.94 -2.86
C ASN A 216 -15.05 13.19 -4.26
N THR A 217 -14.19 12.30 -4.72
CA THR A 217 -13.50 12.36 -6.01
C THR A 217 -13.27 10.95 -6.54
N ASP A 218 -13.11 10.79 -7.84
CA ASP A 218 -12.76 9.50 -8.45
C ASP A 218 -11.23 9.35 -8.51
N ILE A 219 -10.72 8.15 -8.26
CA ILE A 219 -9.31 7.79 -8.43
C ILE A 219 -9.20 6.77 -9.57
N ASN A 220 -8.57 7.19 -10.66
CA ASN A 220 -8.53 6.42 -11.91
C ASN A 220 -7.42 5.37 -11.91
N TYR A 221 -6.26 5.74 -11.34
CA TYR A 221 -5.06 4.93 -11.41
C TYR A 221 -4.44 4.76 -10.03
N TYR A 222 -3.58 3.73 -9.91
CA TYR A 222 -2.73 3.57 -8.74
C TYR A 222 -1.29 3.20 -9.13
N ALA A 223 -0.37 3.45 -8.22
CA ALA A 223 0.99 2.96 -8.23
C ALA A 223 1.35 2.49 -6.81
N ARG A 224 1.67 1.21 -6.64
CA ARG A 224 2.17 0.65 -5.38
C ARG A 224 3.67 0.48 -5.46
N VAL A 225 4.35 0.89 -4.40
CA VAL A 225 5.80 0.75 -4.23
C VAL A 225 6.11 0.24 -2.82
N ASN A 226 7.23 -0.46 -2.67
CA ASN A 226 7.76 -0.86 -1.37
C ASN A 226 9.20 -0.34 -1.19
N PHE A 227 9.88 -0.73 -0.14
CA PHE A 227 11.25 -0.27 0.13
C PHE A 227 12.25 -0.67 -0.96
N THR A 228 12.16 -1.92 -1.45
CA THR A 228 13.02 -2.40 -2.53
C THR A 228 12.77 -1.57 -3.79
N SER A 229 11.51 -1.39 -4.15
CA SER A 229 11.10 -0.57 -5.31
C SER A 229 11.61 0.86 -5.23
N LEU A 230 11.47 1.52 -4.08
CA LEU A 230 11.93 2.91 -3.93
C LEU A 230 13.44 3.02 -4.16
N ILE A 231 14.23 2.09 -3.60
CA ILE A 231 15.68 2.06 -3.80
C ILE A 231 16.01 1.91 -5.29
N GLU A 232 15.39 0.93 -5.96
CA GLU A 232 15.63 0.64 -7.37
C GLU A 232 15.20 1.77 -8.29
N ILE A 233 14.03 2.39 -8.04
CA ILE A 233 13.58 3.56 -8.81
C ILE A 233 14.59 4.69 -8.72
N VAL A 234 15.02 5.06 -7.53
CA VAL A 234 15.96 6.18 -7.33
C VAL A 234 17.32 5.87 -7.95
N ASP A 235 17.83 4.64 -7.79
CA ASP A 235 19.13 4.25 -8.33
C ASP A 235 19.10 4.16 -9.87
N THR A 236 18.02 3.66 -10.48
CA THR A 236 17.81 3.64 -11.94
C THR A 236 17.77 5.06 -12.53
N LEU A 237 17.21 6.01 -11.80
CA LEU A 237 17.21 7.43 -12.18
C LEU A 237 18.57 8.12 -12.00
N GLY A 238 19.57 7.43 -11.43
CA GLY A 238 20.90 7.98 -11.14
C GLY A 238 20.90 8.94 -9.94
N GLY A 239 19.96 8.75 -9.01
CA GLY A 239 19.76 9.61 -7.85
C GLY A 239 18.75 10.74 -8.09
N ILE A 240 18.28 11.33 -7.01
CA ILE A 240 17.29 12.40 -6.99
C ILE A 240 17.74 13.56 -6.12
N ASP A 241 17.28 14.77 -6.44
CA ASP A 241 17.52 15.98 -5.65
C ASP A 241 16.30 16.29 -4.80
N VAL A 242 16.41 16.04 -3.50
CA VAL A 242 15.33 16.22 -2.53
C VAL A 242 15.57 17.50 -1.73
N ASN A 243 14.57 18.37 -1.67
CA ASN A 243 14.59 19.56 -0.84
C ASN A 243 14.08 19.25 0.56
N SER A 244 14.96 19.30 1.56
CA SER A 244 14.62 19.04 2.96
C SER A 244 14.26 20.33 3.70
N GLU A 245 13.16 20.29 4.45
CA GLU A 245 12.74 21.40 5.34
C GLU A 245 13.67 21.59 6.53
N TYR A 246 14.29 20.50 7.00
CA TYR A 246 15.15 20.46 8.18
C TYR A 246 16.48 19.75 7.92
N ALA A 247 17.48 20.03 8.74
CA ALA A 247 18.65 19.19 8.86
C ALA A 247 18.38 18.09 9.91
N PHE A 248 18.72 16.84 9.59
CA PHE A 248 18.53 15.69 10.49
C PHE A 248 19.44 14.51 10.12
N GLU A 249 19.48 13.52 10.99
CA GLU A 249 20.17 12.26 10.76
C GLU A 249 19.17 11.08 10.80
N ALA A 250 19.34 10.12 9.90
CA ALA A 250 18.53 8.90 9.89
C ALA A 250 19.35 7.74 9.32
N GLN A 251 19.31 6.59 9.98
CA GLN A 251 19.95 5.33 9.57
C GLN A 251 21.44 5.48 9.17
N GLY A 252 22.18 6.35 9.87
CA GLY A 252 23.59 6.61 9.62
C GLY A 252 23.89 7.59 8.47
N TYR A 253 22.87 8.22 7.90
CA TYR A 253 23.00 9.28 6.92
C TYR A 253 22.66 10.64 7.53
N SER A 254 23.37 11.68 7.09
CA SER A 254 23.12 13.07 7.50
C SER A 254 22.49 13.83 6.33
N PHE A 255 21.39 14.51 6.60
CA PHE A 255 20.67 15.35 5.63
C PHE A 255 20.72 16.79 6.05
N GLN A 256 20.92 17.68 5.10
CA GLN A 256 20.98 19.11 5.34
C GLN A 256 19.63 19.77 5.00
N LYS A 257 19.35 20.91 5.62
CA LYS A 257 18.26 21.77 5.16
C LYS A 257 18.57 22.28 3.74
N GLY A 258 17.58 22.20 2.84
CA GLY A 258 17.75 22.51 1.42
C GLY A 258 17.95 21.26 0.57
N VAL A 259 18.59 21.41 -0.57
CA VAL A 259 18.73 20.34 -1.55
C VAL A 259 19.78 19.32 -1.12
N ASN A 260 19.39 18.04 -1.14
CA ASN A 260 20.23 16.87 -0.91
C ASN A 260 20.18 15.98 -2.16
N HIS A 261 21.34 15.59 -2.70
CA HIS A 261 21.41 14.58 -3.74
C HIS A 261 21.44 13.19 -3.10
N LEU A 262 20.41 12.38 -3.33
CA LEU A 262 20.17 11.12 -2.63
C LEU A 262 20.21 9.94 -3.61
N ASN A 263 20.92 8.87 -3.23
CA ASN A 263 20.74 7.55 -3.83
C ASN A 263 19.55 6.82 -3.21
N GLY A 264 19.22 5.62 -3.70
CA GLY A 264 18.05 4.89 -3.26
C GLY A 264 18.01 4.61 -1.75
N LYS A 265 19.12 4.18 -1.14
CA LYS A 265 19.19 3.92 0.31
C LYS A 265 19.02 5.20 1.13
N GLN A 266 19.62 6.29 0.69
CA GLN A 266 19.48 7.59 1.34
C GLN A 266 18.05 8.12 1.20
N ALA A 267 17.42 7.99 0.04
CA ALA A 267 16.03 8.38 -0.18
C ALA A 267 15.07 7.58 0.70
N LEU A 268 15.31 6.28 0.88
CA LEU A 268 14.54 5.44 1.79
C LEU A 268 14.71 5.90 3.24
N ALA A 269 15.95 6.12 3.71
CA ALA A 269 16.21 6.61 5.07
C ALA A 269 15.55 7.97 5.31
N PHE A 270 15.63 8.90 4.34
CA PHE A 270 14.99 10.20 4.37
C PHE A 270 13.47 10.12 4.51
N SER A 271 12.83 9.24 3.72
CA SER A 271 11.37 9.09 3.67
C SER A 271 10.77 8.40 4.91
N ARG A 272 11.56 7.62 5.65
CA ARG A 272 11.08 6.85 6.82
C ARG A 272 11.26 7.56 8.15
N GLU A 273 12.11 8.60 8.20
CA GLU A 273 12.45 9.26 9.46
C GLU A 273 11.25 9.98 10.07
N ARG A 274 11.00 9.73 11.34
CA ARG A 274 9.94 10.37 12.13
C ARG A 274 10.41 10.81 13.52
N HIS A 275 11.39 10.12 14.10
CA HIS A 275 11.81 10.33 15.49
C HIS A 275 12.63 11.60 15.68
N SER A 276 13.28 12.08 14.61
CA SER A 276 14.05 13.33 14.62
C SER A 276 13.18 14.59 14.63
N PHE A 277 11.85 14.45 14.53
CA PHE A 277 10.95 15.58 14.36
C PHE A 277 9.89 15.66 15.46
N ALA A 278 9.61 16.88 15.93
CA ALA A 278 8.56 17.12 16.92
C ALA A 278 7.14 16.77 16.39
N SER A 279 6.92 16.93 15.08
CA SER A 279 5.67 16.59 14.40
C SER A 279 5.59 15.13 13.93
N GLY A 280 6.64 14.33 14.15
CA GLY A 280 6.68 12.88 13.92
C GLY A 280 6.15 12.43 12.55
N ASP A 281 4.99 11.83 12.55
CA ASP A 281 4.35 11.26 11.38
C ASP A 281 3.97 12.30 10.31
N ASN A 282 3.58 13.50 10.68
CA ASN A 282 3.28 14.57 9.74
C ASN A 282 4.54 14.99 8.96
N GLN A 283 5.71 15.06 9.61
CA GLN A 283 6.95 15.37 8.92
C GLN A 283 7.38 14.21 8.01
N ARG A 284 7.16 12.96 8.42
CA ARG A 284 7.39 11.81 7.55
C ARG A 284 6.55 11.90 6.28
N GLY A 285 5.26 12.26 6.36
CA GLY A 285 4.41 12.50 5.19
C GLY A 285 5.00 13.55 4.24
N LYS A 286 5.45 14.69 4.77
CA LYS A 286 6.13 15.73 3.96
C LYS A 286 7.45 15.26 3.34
N ASN A 287 8.23 14.45 4.06
CA ASN A 287 9.45 13.87 3.52
C ASN A 287 9.16 12.91 2.38
N GLN A 288 8.10 12.11 2.48
CA GLN A 288 7.64 11.22 1.41
C GLN A 288 7.17 12.01 0.18
N GLU A 289 6.40 13.08 0.37
CA GLU A 289 6.04 14.01 -0.73
C GLU A 289 7.28 14.62 -1.39
N ALA A 290 8.27 15.03 -0.61
CA ALA A 290 9.51 15.60 -1.14
C ALA A 290 10.27 14.59 -2.01
N VAL A 291 10.34 13.32 -1.61
CA VAL A 291 10.96 12.24 -2.40
C VAL A 291 10.16 12.00 -3.69
N ILE A 292 8.84 11.89 -3.62
CA ILE A 292 7.99 11.69 -4.79
C ILE A 292 8.08 12.88 -5.75
N THR A 293 8.06 14.10 -5.22
CA THR A 293 8.27 15.32 -6.01
C THR A 293 9.62 15.30 -6.74
N ALA A 294 10.68 14.87 -6.07
CA ALA A 294 12.00 14.76 -6.66
C ALA A 294 12.06 13.68 -7.76
N ILE A 295 11.40 12.53 -7.57
CA ILE A 295 11.27 11.48 -8.59
C ILE A 295 10.52 12.03 -9.81
N ILE A 296 9.39 12.69 -9.63
CA ILE A 296 8.61 13.27 -10.73
C ILE A 296 9.44 14.33 -11.48
N ASN A 297 10.10 15.24 -10.78
CA ASN A 297 10.96 16.25 -11.39
C ASN A 297 12.10 15.63 -12.21
N LYS A 298 12.71 14.56 -11.68
CA LYS A 298 13.77 13.83 -12.38
C LYS A 298 13.25 13.15 -13.64
N MET A 299 12.08 12.53 -13.58
CA MET A 299 11.42 11.89 -14.75
C MET A 299 11.01 12.92 -15.81
N LEU A 300 10.69 14.15 -15.43
CA LEU A 300 10.32 15.24 -16.34
C LEU A 300 11.51 15.98 -16.91
N ASP A 301 12.74 15.70 -16.46
CA ASP A 301 13.96 16.24 -17.05
C ASP A 301 14.08 15.80 -18.52
N PRO A 302 14.36 16.73 -19.47
CA PRO A 302 14.44 16.38 -20.89
C PRO A 302 15.44 15.26 -21.21
N SER A 303 16.52 15.13 -20.43
CA SER A 303 17.50 14.05 -20.60
C SER A 303 16.98 12.69 -20.22
N MET A 304 16.03 12.63 -19.26
CA MET A 304 15.34 11.40 -18.83
C MET A 304 14.17 11.07 -19.74
N LEU A 305 13.41 12.07 -20.19
CA LEU A 305 12.25 11.88 -21.07
C LEU A 305 12.60 11.13 -22.37
N THR A 306 13.77 11.36 -22.93
CA THR A 306 14.23 10.64 -24.13
C THR A 306 14.50 9.16 -23.88
N LYS A 307 14.73 8.77 -22.64
CA LYS A 307 14.96 7.40 -22.18
C LYS A 307 13.80 6.83 -21.36
N ALA A 308 12.73 7.61 -21.19
CA ALA A 308 11.67 7.31 -20.24
C ALA A 308 11.04 5.92 -20.46
N MET A 309 10.84 5.51 -21.72
CA MET A 309 10.27 4.18 -22.01
C MET A 309 11.21 3.04 -21.65
N ASP A 310 12.52 3.23 -21.75
CA ASP A 310 13.49 2.20 -21.34
C ASP A 310 13.57 2.12 -19.82
N ILE A 311 13.56 3.29 -19.13
CA ILE A 311 13.48 3.37 -17.66
C ILE A 311 12.23 2.71 -17.14
N VAL A 312 11.06 2.97 -17.74
CA VAL A 312 9.78 2.36 -17.37
C VAL A 312 9.83 0.84 -17.49
N LYS A 313 10.44 0.30 -18.55
CA LYS A 313 10.60 -1.15 -18.72
C LYS A 313 11.57 -1.76 -17.70
N GLU A 314 12.63 -1.05 -17.33
CA GLU A 314 13.58 -1.48 -16.30
C GLU A 314 12.91 -1.54 -14.91
N LEU A 315 11.93 -0.67 -14.66
CA LEU A 315 11.19 -0.57 -13.41
C LEU A 315 9.89 -1.41 -13.39
N ASP A 316 9.63 -2.25 -14.38
CA ASP A 316 8.39 -3.04 -14.49
C ASP A 316 8.12 -3.91 -13.25
N ASP A 317 9.16 -4.48 -12.66
CA ASP A 317 9.06 -5.31 -11.45
C ASP A 317 9.03 -4.49 -10.14
N CYS A 318 9.27 -3.18 -10.22
CA CYS A 318 9.39 -2.30 -9.06
C CYS A 318 8.09 -1.60 -8.70
N VAL A 319 7.14 -1.50 -9.62
CA VAL A 319 5.89 -0.76 -9.45
C VAL A 319 4.71 -1.62 -9.90
N GLU A 320 3.74 -1.83 -9.01
CA GLU A 320 2.46 -2.41 -9.40
C GLU A 320 1.49 -1.26 -9.74
N THR A 321 0.95 -1.26 -10.95
CA THR A 321 0.05 -0.19 -11.41
C THR A 321 -0.97 -0.71 -12.43
N ASN A 322 -2.12 -0.05 -12.50
CA ASN A 322 -3.11 -0.25 -13.56
C ASN A 322 -2.93 0.71 -14.76
N VAL A 323 -1.89 1.55 -14.76
CA VAL A 323 -1.54 2.38 -15.92
C VAL A 323 -0.88 1.49 -16.98
N SER A 324 -1.43 1.46 -18.20
CA SER A 324 -0.87 0.66 -19.28
C SER A 324 0.35 1.31 -19.92
N MET A 325 1.22 0.48 -20.55
CA MET A 325 2.36 0.97 -21.34
C MET A 325 1.95 1.94 -22.46
N ASP A 326 0.78 1.73 -23.06
CA ASP A 326 0.22 2.63 -24.08
C ASP A 326 -0.13 3.99 -23.49
N GLN A 327 -0.76 4.03 -22.31
CA GLN A 327 -1.09 5.26 -21.59
C GLN A 327 0.18 6.01 -21.17
N LEU A 328 1.19 5.32 -20.62
CA LEU A 328 2.48 5.91 -20.28
C LEU A 328 3.18 6.49 -21.52
N SER A 329 3.19 5.74 -22.62
CA SER A 329 3.75 6.20 -23.89
C SER A 329 3.06 7.48 -24.39
N LYS A 330 1.73 7.56 -24.28
CA LYS A 330 0.98 8.77 -24.66
C LYS A 330 1.35 9.98 -23.80
N LEU A 331 1.50 9.81 -22.49
CA LEU A 331 1.95 10.90 -21.59
C LEU A 331 3.34 11.39 -21.94
N ILE A 332 4.27 10.47 -22.15
CA ILE A 332 5.66 10.80 -22.52
C ILE A 332 5.70 11.53 -23.87
N GLN A 333 5.00 11.01 -24.89
CA GLN A 333 4.93 11.65 -26.20
C GLN A 333 4.30 13.04 -26.15
N MET A 334 3.24 13.20 -25.36
CA MET A 334 2.61 14.50 -25.16
C MET A 334 3.61 15.51 -24.57
N GLN A 335 4.39 15.12 -23.56
CA GLN A 335 5.39 15.99 -22.95
C GLN A 335 6.53 16.31 -23.93
N LEU A 336 7.03 15.32 -24.68
CA LEU A 336 8.07 15.52 -25.69
C LEU A 336 7.63 16.48 -26.82
N ASN A 337 6.37 16.37 -27.26
CA ASN A 337 5.84 17.16 -28.35
C ASN A 337 5.48 18.60 -27.94
N SER A 338 4.94 18.77 -26.75
CA SER A 338 4.46 20.08 -26.29
C SER A 338 5.46 20.86 -25.44
N GLY A 339 6.45 20.16 -24.86
CA GLY A 339 7.43 20.76 -23.95
C GLY A 339 6.76 21.44 -22.74
N GLY A 340 7.46 22.37 -22.13
CA GLY A 340 6.99 23.17 -21.01
C GLY A 340 7.24 22.52 -19.65
N SER A 341 7.27 23.34 -18.61
CA SER A 341 7.50 22.92 -17.22
C SER A 341 6.21 22.60 -16.52
N TRP A 342 6.28 21.64 -15.60
CA TRP A 342 5.18 21.27 -14.71
C TRP A 342 5.26 22.07 -13.42
N SER A 343 4.09 22.42 -12.89
CA SER A 343 3.93 23.00 -11.55
C SER A 343 3.48 21.89 -10.60
N ILE A 344 4.30 21.58 -9.60
CA ILE A 344 3.99 20.60 -8.58
C ILE A 344 3.63 21.34 -7.29
N LEU A 345 2.42 21.12 -6.80
CA LEU A 345 1.91 21.62 -5.54
C LEU A 345 1.80 20.46 -4.56
N THR A 346 1.90 20.76 -3.28
CA THR A 346 1.73 19.78 -2.20
C THR A 346 0.70 20.26 -1.18
N ASP A 347 -0.06 19.34 -0.63
CA ASP A 347 -0.99 19.59 0.49
C ASP A 347 -1.04 18.37 1.41
N ASN A 348 -1.23 18.62 2.71
CA ASN A 348 -1.25 17.58 3.72
C ASN A 348 -2.56 17.64 4.51
N ALA A 349 -3.31 16.55 4.50
CA ALA A 349 -4.47 16.41 5.36
C ALA A 349 -4.03 16.37 6.84
N ILE A 350 -4.76 17.06 7.69
CA ILE A 350 -4.49 17.13 9.13
C ILE A 350 -5.65 16.55 9.93
N GLY A 351 -5.38 16.18 11.18
CA GLY A 351 -6.38 15.61 12.07
C GLY A 351 -5.98 15.73 13.54
N THR A 352 -6.80 15.19 14.40
CA THR A 352 -6.59 15.15 15.85
C THR A 352 -6.39 13.72 16.32
N GLY A 353 -5.31 13.47 17.06
CA GLY A 353 -5.01 12.17 17.64
C GLY A 353 -6.06 11.75 18.68
N ASP A 354 -6.38 10.46 18.69
CA ASP A 354 -7.33 9.84 19.60
C ASP A 354 -6.94 8.36 19.79
N SER A 355 -7.68 7.65 20.64
CA SER A 355 -7.55 6.21 20.83
C SER A 355 -8.91 5.56 20.66
N ASN A 356 -9.02 4.58 19.77
CA ASN A 356 -10.29 3.90 19.48
C ASN A 356 -10.09 2.46 19.03
N THR A 357 -11.17 1.68 19.02
CA THR A 357 -11.21 0.35 18.42
C THR A 357 -11.30 0.47 16.89
N CYS A 358 -10.63 -0.44 16.18
CA CYS A 358 -10.63 -0.50 14.73
C CYS A 358 -11.27 -1.82 14.26
N TYR A 359 -11.92 -1.78 13.09
CA TYR A 359 -12.55 -2.96 12.50
C TYR A 359 -11.57 -4.15 12.41
N SER A 360 -10.35 -3.93 11.91
CA SER A 360 -9.34 -4.97 11.71
C SER A 360 -8.69 -5.47 13.00
N SER A 361 -8.86 -4.78 14.12
CA SER A 361 -8.20 -5.08 15.40
C SER A 361 -9.18 -5.44 16.52
N GLY A 362 -10.46 -5.60 16.21
CA GLY A 362 -11.48 -6.01 17.15
C GLY A 362 -11.61 -5.06 18.34
N SER A 363 -11.46 -5.57 19.57
CA SER A 363 -11.62 -4.80 20.81
C SER A 363 -10.36 -4.03 21.24
N GLN A 364 -9.25 -4.19 20.53
CA GLN A 364 -7.99 -3.53 20.86
C GLN A 364 -8.09 -2.01 20.64
N MET A 365 -7.67 -1.24 21.64
CA MET A 365 -7.58 0.21 21.53
C MET A 365 -6.28 0.61 20.83
N LEU A 366 -6.39 1.26 19.66
CA LEU A 366 -5.27 1.73 18.87
C LEU A 366 -5.26 3.25 18.80
N TYR A 367 -4.06 3.83 18.64
CA TYR A 367 -3.95 5.22 18.23
C TYR A 367 -4.61 5.41 16.86
N VAL A 368 -5.45 6.42 16.74
CA VAL A 368 -6.12 6.83 15.50
C VAL A 368 -6.03 8.34 15.34
N MET A 369 -6.27 8.84 14.14
CA MET A 369 -6.36 10.27 13.87
C MET A 369 -7.74 10.60 13.30
N ASN A 370 -8.53 11.36 14.03
CA ASN A 370 -9.81 11.85 13.54
C ASN A 370 -9.56 12.91 12.46
N PRO A 371 -10.11 12.76 11.23
CA PRO A 371 -9.96 13.72 10.16
C PRO A 371 -10.46 15.12 10.55
N ASN A 372 -9.71 16.16 10.17
CA ASN A 372 -10.20 17.54 10.27
C ASN A 372 -11.06 17.85 9.04
N GLU A 373 -12.35 18.07 9.24
CA GLU A 373 -13.33 18.26 8.16
C GLU A 373 -13.01 19.47 7.28
N VAL A 374 -12.48 20.54 7.84
CA VAL A 374 -12.08 21.75 7.10
C VAL A 374 -10.91 21.43 6.16
N SER A 375 -9.90 20.71 6.67
CA SER A 375 -8.76 20.27 5.87
C SER A 375 -9.20 19.33 4.73
N VAL A 376 -10.02 18.33 5.05
CA VAL A 376 -10.56 17.38 4.05
C VAL A 376 -11.36 18.10 2.98
N SER A 377 -12.25 19.01 3.36
CA SER A 377 -13.08 19.79 2.42
C SER A 377 -12.24 20.72 1.54
N SER A 378 -11.22 21.37 2.10
CA SER A 378 -10.28 22.21 1.35
C SER A 378 -9.53 21.40 0.29
N ILE A 379 -9.00 20.24 0.66
CA ILE A 379 -8.28 19.33 -0.24
C ILE A 379 -9.21 18.81 -1.33
N SER A 380 -10.41 18.34 -0.96
CA SER A 380 -11.43 17.88 -1.90
C SER A 380 -11.74 18.96 -2.96
N SER A 381 -11.89 20.21 -2.52
CA SER A 381 -12.12 21.36 -3.42
C SER A 381 -10.95 21.56 -4.39
N LYS A 382 -9.70 21.52 -3.92
CA LYS A 382 -8.50 21.69 -4.76
C LYS A 382 -8.39 20.56 -5.80
N ILE A 383 -8.58 19.30 -5.40
CA ILE A 383 -8.57 18.14 -6.30
C ILE A 383 -9.62 18.35 -7.41
N ASN A 384 -10.87 18.61 -7.04
CA ASN A 384 -11.95 18.70 -8.00
C ASN A 384 -11.83 19.93 -8.94
N ARG A 385 -11.25 21.03 -8.48
CA ARG A 385 -10.94 22.21 -9.34
C ARG A 385 -9.89 21.87 -10.39
N ILE A 386 -8.83 21.15 -10.03
CA ILE A 386 -7.78 20.70 -10.97
C ILE A 386 -8.38 19.72 -11.98
N LEU A 387 -9.20 18.75 -11.53
CA LEU A 387 -9.90 17.82 -12.42
C LEU A 387 -10.89 18.53 -13.34
N GLY A 388 -11.51 19.62 -12.87
CA GLY A 388 -12.36 20.50 -13.66
C GLY A 388 -11.62 21.39 -14.66
N GLY A 389 -10.30 21.32 -14.73
CA GLY A 389 -9.47 22.05 -15.68
C GLY A 389 -8.91 23.38 -15.17
N GLU A 390 -9.12 23.73 -13.90
CA GLU A 390 -8.54 24.93 -13.31
C GLU A 390 -7.04 24.74 -13.03
N LYS A 391 -6.29 25.82 -13.18
CA LYS A 391 -4.93 25.92 -12.64
C LYS A 391 -5.00 26.67 -11.32
N ILE A 392 -4.67 25.97 -10.23
CA ILE A 392 -4.68 26.56 -8.90
C ILE A 392 -3.31 27.09 -8.48
N THR A 393 -3.29 28.04 -7.56
CA THR A 393 -2.10 28.52 -6.85
C THR A 393 -2.13 27.99 -5.41
N GLN A 394 -0.96 27.93 -4.77
CA GLN A 394 -0.85 27.53 -3.36
C GLN A 394 -1.66 28.44 -2.46
#